data_70ca45b285d1c26ad5dafb1ce6fc044a
#
_entry.id   70ca45b285d1c26ad5dafb1ce6fc044a
#
_cell.length_a   1.000
_cell.length_b   1.000
_cell.length_c   1.000
_cell.angle_alpha   90.00
_cell.angle_beta   90.00
_cell.angle_gamma   90.00
#
_symmetry.space_group_name_H-M   'P 1'
#
loop_
_entity.id
_entity.type
_entity.pdbx_description
1 polymer ?
#
loop_
_entity_poly.entity_id
_entity_poly.type
_entity_poly.pdbx_seq_one_letter_code
_entity_poly.pdbx_strand_id
1 'polypeptide(L)'
;MAVTVSQVNSYIKEKIASDEGLNSLIIKGEISNFKNHYTGHLYFTLKDDKSLIKCIMFKSYAQKLNFMPKDGMKVFVFGEVSVFERDGIYQVYVKAMQEDGVGTLYKKYEELKTLISIE
;
A
#
# COMPACT_ATOMS: atom_id res chain seq x y z
N MET A 1 31.62 9.27 12.91
CA MET A 1 31.58 9.14 11.45
C MET A 1 30.32 9.81 10.91
N ALA A 2 30.48 10.68 9.95
CA ALA A 2 29.34 11.40 9.38
C ALA A 2 28.80 10.68 8.13
N VAL A 3 27.49 10.71 7.96
CA VAL A 3 26.82 10.20 6.76
C VAL A 3 25.96 11.29 6.15
N THR A 4 25.70 11.19 4.88
CA THR A 4 24.83 12.14 4.18
C THR A 4 23.36 11.78 4.40
N VAL A 5 22.46 12.73 4.15
CA VAL A 5 21.01 12.49 4.22
C VAL A 5 20.62 11.35 3.26
N SER A 6 21.16 11.36 2.04
CA SER A 6 20.91 10.29 1.07
C SER A 6 21.34 8.92 1.59
N GLN A 7 22.47 8.86 2.26
CA GLN A 7 22.96 7.60 2.83
C GLN A 7 22.03 7.09 3.92
N VAL A 8 21.52 7.97 4.78
CA VAL A 8 20.55 7.58 5.81
C VAL A 8 19.27 7.02 5.18
N ASN A 9 18.72 7.74 4.22
CA ASN A 9 17.47 7.31 3.58
C ASN A 9 17.63 6.00 2.83
N SER A 10 18.76 5.83 2.14
CA SER A 10 19.07 4.59 1.43
C SER A 10 19.24 3.41 2.41
N TYR A 11 19.91 3.65 3.52
CA TYR A 11 20.11 2.64 4.55
C TYR A 11 18.77 2.15 5.13
N ILE A 12 17.89 3.10 5.45
CA ILE A 12 16.56 2.77 5.98
C ILE A 12 15.76 1.98 4.96
N LYS A 13 15.83 2.39 3.69
CA LYS A 13 15.14 1.67 2.60
C LYS A 13 15.60 0.23 2.52
N GLU A 14 16.91 -0.02 2.61
CA GLU A 14 17.46 -1.37 2.58
C GLU A 14 17.01 -2.19 3.78
N LYS A 15 16.96 -1.59 4.97
CA LYS A 15 16.49 -2.27 6.17
C LYS A 15 15.03 -2.71 6.04
N ILE A 16 14.20 -1.84 5.53
CA ILE A 16 12.79 -2.16 5.28
C ILE A 16 12.67 -3.24 4.23
N ALA A 17 13.45 -3.17 3.15
CA ALA A 17 13.41 -4.17 2.08
C ALA A 17 13.83 -5.56 2.55
N SER A 18 14.68 -5.64 3.58
CA SER A 18 15.12 -6.92 4.13
C SER A 18 14.14 -7.54 5.13
N ASP A 19 13.09 -6.83 5.49
CA ASP A 19 12.09 -7.30 6.45
C ASP A 19 10.94 -7.98 5.70
N GLU A 20 10.84 -9.29 5.84
CA GLU A 20 9.83 -10.07 5.13
C GLU A 20 8.40 -9.66 5.51
N GLY A 21 8.19 -9.27 6.76
CA GLY A 21 6.88 -8.82 7.21
C GLY A 21 6.42 -7.54 6.53
N LEU A 22 7.34 -6.66 6.18
CA LEU A 22 7.02 -5.41 5.49
C LEU A 22 6.94 -5.55 3.98
N ASN A 23 7.41 -6.66 3.43
CA ASN A 23 7.38 -6.92 1.99
C ASN A 23 6.07 -7.55 1.51
N SER A 24 5.26 -8.05 2.42
CA SER A 24 3.99 -8.71 2.10
C SER A 24 3.00 -8.44 3.21
N LEU A 25 2.24 -7.37 3.07
CA LEU A 25 1.26 -6.96 4.08
C LEU A 25 -0.14 -6.92 3.50
N ILE A 26 -1.11 -7.25 4.34
CA ILE A 26 -2.51 -6.93 4.09
C ILE A 26 -2.86 -5.87 5.12
N ILE A 27 -3.27 -4.69 4.65
CA ILE A 27 -3.56 -3.55 5.51
C ILE A 27 -5.02 -3.17 5.33
N LYS A 28 -5.73 -3.05 6.45
CA LYS A 28 -7.13 -2.63 6.46
C LYS A 28 -7.19 -1.13 6.76
N GLY A 29 -8.01 -0.41 6.03
CA GLY A 29 -8.20 1.01 6.29
C GLY A 29 -9.24 1.65 5.39
N GLU A 30 -9.39 2.95 5.58
CA GLU A 30 -10.33 3.75 4.80
C GLU A 30 -9.55 4.66 3.85
N ILE A 31 -10.01 4.74 2.61
CA ILE A 31 -9.40 5.58 1.57
C ILE A 31 -9.73 7.04 1.84
N SER A 32 -8.72 7.89 1.69
CA SER A 32 -8.82 9.34 1.80
C SER A 32 -7.87 9.97 0.79
N ASN A 33 -8.15 11.20 0.37
CA ASN A 33 -7.32 11.96 -0.58
C ASN A 33 -7.01 11.17 -1.86
N PHE A 34 -8.01 10.46 -2.36
CA PHE A 34 -7.84 9.66 -3.57
C PHE A 34 -7.62 10.53 -4.79
N LYS A 35 -6.61 10.19 -5.58
CA LYS A 35 -6.30 10.87 -6.84
C LYS A 35 -6.02 9.85 -7.93
N ASN A 36 -6.79 9.95 -9.01
CA ASN A 36 -6.59 9.16 -10.21
C ASN A 36 -5.75 10.02 -11.16
N HIS A 37 -4.43 9.78 -11.14
CA HIS A 37 -3.49 10.57 -11.91
C HIS A 37 -3.64 10.28 -13.41
N TYR A 38 -3.34 11.27 -14.26
CA TYR A 38 -3.45 11.11 -15.72
C TYR A 38 -2.58 9.98 -16.28
N THR A 39 -1.50 9.62 -15.58
CA THR A 39 -0.64 8.51 -15.96
C THR A 39 -1.27 7.13 -15.74
N GLY A 40 -2.38 7.07 -15.02
CA GLY A 40 -3.03 5.83 -14.62
C GLY A 40 -2.62 5.31 -13.26
N HIS A 41 -1.63 5.93 -12.62
CA HIS A 41 -1.25 5.61 -11.25
C HIS A 41 -2.29 6.18 -10.28
N LEU A 42 -2.58 5.44 -9.22
CA LEU A 42 -3.51 5.88 -8.19
C LEU A 42 -2.72 6.27 -6.94
N TYR A 43 -3.07 7.42 -6.36
CA TYR A 43 -2.46 7.93 -5.12
C TYR A 43 -3.57 8.13 -4.10
N PHE A 44 -3.37 7.63 -2.91
CA PHE A 44 -4.35 7.82 -1.84
C PHE A 44 -3.69 7.66 -0.48
N THR A 45 -4.43 8.05 0.55
CA THR A 45 -4.06 7.82 1.94
C THR A 45 -4.94 6.72 2.47
N LEU A 46 -4.36 5.79 3.21
CA LEU A 46 -5.10 4.77 3.93
C LEU A 46 -5.05 5.15 5.40
N LYS A 47 -6.19 5.21 6.06
CA LYS A 47 -6.25 5.68 7.44
C LYS A 47 -7.14 4.80 8.31
N ASP A 48 -6.91 4.88 9.61
CA ASP A 48 -7.81 4.36 10.63
C ASP A 48 -8.04 5.46 11.67
N ASP A 49 -8.57 5.12 12.87
CA ASP A 49 -8.89 6.14 13.88
C ASP A 49 -7.66 6.86 14.43
N LYS A 50 -6.47 6.28 14.29
CA LYS A 50 -5.27 6.77 14.98
C LYS A 50 -4.15 7.20 14.07
N SER A 51 -4.09 6.66 12.86
CA SER A 51 -2.93 6.83 11.99
C SER A 51 -3.31 6.85 10.54
N LEU A 52 -2.37 7.31 9.72
CA LEU A 52 -2.53 7.26 8.27
C LEU A 52 -1.21 6.86 7.62
N ILE A 53 -1.29 6.31 6.43
CA ILE A 53 -0.12 5.99 5.62
C ILE A 53 -0.44 6.27 4.16
N LYS A 54 0.53 6.82 3.44
CA LYS A 54 0.35 7.11 2.02
C LYS A 54 0.53 5.85 1.19
N CYS A 55 -0.27 5.74 0.14
CA CYS A 55 -0.27 4.59 -0.76
C CYS A 55 -0.14 5.05 -2.20
N ILE A 56 0.54 4.23 -2.99
CA ILE A 56 0.58 4.38 -4.44
C ILE A 56 0.30 3.02 -5.07
N MET A 57 -0.54 3.02 -6.10
CA MET A 57 -0.82 1.83 -6.89
C MET A 57 -0.47 2.15 -8.33
N PHE A 58 0.57 1.50 -8.85
CA PHE A 58 1.01 1.76 -10.21
C PHE A 58 -0.01 1.26 -11.22
N LYS A 59 -0.02 1.87 -12.39
CA LYS A 59 -0.98 1.60 -13.46
C LYS A 59 -1.13 0.10 -13.75
N SER A 60 -0.02 -0.64 -13.79
CA SER A 60 -0.05 -2.07 -14.12
C SER A 60 -0.90 -2.88 -13.12
N TYR A 61 -0.97 -2.44 -11.87
CA TYR A 61 -1.82 -3.06 -10.85
C TYR A 61 -3.22 -2.44 -10.85
N ALA A 62 -3.29 -1.13 -11.02
CA ALA A 62 -4.56 -0.39 -10.99
C ALA A 62 -5.51 -0.88 -12.08
N GLN A 63 -4.99 -1.24 -13.24
CA GLN A 63 -5.78 -1.76 -14.37
C GLN A 63 -6.52 -3.05 -14.04
N LYS A 64 -6.06 -3.79 -13.03
CA LYS A 64 -6.64 -5.07 -12.65
C LYS A 64 -7.75 -4.94 -11.61
N LEU A 65 -8.01 -3.72 -11.13
CA LEU A 65 -9.07 -3.50 -10.16
C LEU A 65 -10.43 -3.75 -10.81
N ASN A 66 -11.33 -4.36 -10.03
CA ASN A 66 -12.70 -4.61 -10.48
C ASN A 66 -13.70 -3.62 -9.89
N PHE A 67 -13.20 -2.54 -9.29
CA PHE A 67 -14.02 -1.46 -8.74
C PHE A 67 -13.23 -0.16 -8.82
N MET A 68 -13.93 0.97 -8.71
CA MET A 68 -13.28 2.28 -8.69
C MET A 68 -13.16 2.76 -7.24
N PRO A 69 -11.92 2.92 -6.73
CA PRO A 69 -11.74 3.43 -5.37
C PRO A 69 -12.28 4.83 -5.21
N LYS A 70 -12.80 5.12 -4.02
CA LYS A 70 -13.36 6.44 -3.67
C LYS A 70 -13.02 6.77 -2.23
N ASP A 71 -12.97 8.07 -1.93
CA ASP A 71 -12.81 8.55 -0.55
C ASP A 71 -13.94 7.99 0.32
N GLY A 72 -13.59 7.57 1.52
CA GLY A 72 -14.54 7.00 2.47
C GLY A 72 -14.75 5.50 2.34
N MET A 73 -14.24 4.90 1.27
CA MET A 73 -14.38 3.46 1.05
C MET A 73 -13.45 2.68 1.96
N LYS A 74 -13.95 1.64 2.59
CA LYS A 74 -13.15 0.74 3.44
C LYS A 74 -12.62 -0.40 2.59
N VAL A 75 -11.32 -0.64 2.68
CA VAL A 75 -10.65 -1.61 1.81
C VAL A 75 -9.60 -2.41 2.58
N PHE A 76 -9.20 -3.53 1.98
CA PHE A 76 -7.98 -4.24 2.30
C PHE A 76 -7.01 -4.00 1.15
N VAL A 77 -5.79 -3.59 1.45
CA VAL A 77 -4.75 -3.46 0.44
C VAL A 77 -3.66 -4.51 0.70
N PHE A 78 -3.17 -5.10 -0.37
CA PHE A 78 -2.01 -5.98 -0.33
C PHE A 78 -0.86 -5.26 -0.99
N GLY A 79 0.28 -5.23 -0.32
CA GLY A 79 1.44 -4.57 -0.88
C GLY A 79 2.64 -4.64 0.03
N GLU A 80 3.62 -3.81 -0.28
CA GLU A 80 4.85 -3.72 0.48
C GLU A 80 5.09 -2.29 0.93
N VAL A 81 5.76 -2.15 2.07
CA VAL A 81 6.22 -0.85 2.55
C VAL A 81 7.62 -0.60 1.99
N SER A 82 7.85 0.60 1.49
CA SER A 82 9.18 1.02 1.05
C SER A 82 9.35 2.51 1.31
N VAL A 83 10.56 3.00 1.13
CA VAL A 83 10.92 4.39 1.37
C VAL A 83 11.01 5.14 0.04
N PHE A 84 10.38 6.31 -0.01
CA PHE A 84 10.62 7.27 -1.08
C PHE A 84 11.86 8.07 -0.67
N GLU A 85 13.00 7.71 -1.23
CA GLU A 85 14.30 8.19 -0.76
C GLU A 85 14.44 9.70 -0.81
N ARG A 86 13.90 10.33 -1.86
CA ARG A 86 14.03 11.78 -2.01
C ARG A 86 13.47 12.54 -0.83
N ASP A 87 12.33 12.12 -0.32
CA ASP A 87 11.61 12.83 0.73
C ASP A 87 11.79 12.19 2.12
N GLY A 88 12.39 10.99 2.17
CA GLY A 88 12.61 10.30 3.43
C GLY A 88 11.33 9.85 4.11
N ILE A 89 10.32 9.49 3.34
CA ILE A 89 9.04 9.00 3.88
C ILE A 89 8.82 7.55 3.47
N TYR A 90 8.18 6.78 4.35
CA TYR A 90 7.77 5.44 3.97
C TYR A 90 6.31 5.46 3.49
N GLN A 91 6.00 4.55 2.59
CA GLN A 91 4.68 4.46 2.00
C GLN A 91 4.41 3.04 1.53
N VAL A 92 3.16 2.74 1.21
CA VAL A 92 2.76 1.42 0.73
C VAL A 92 2.69 1.43 -0.80
N TYR A 93 3.37 0.46 -1.41
CA TYR A 93 3.23 0.18 -2.84
C TYR A 93 2.19 -0.92 -2.98
N VAL A 94 0.99 -0.55 -3.40
CA VAL A 94 -0.18 -1.43 -3.41
C VAL A 94 -0.18 -2.29 -4.66
N LYS A 95 -0.30 -3.60 -4.49
CA LYS A 95 -0.32 -4.56 -5.59
C LYS A 95 -1.70 -5.12 -5.85
N ALA A 96 -2.56 -5.12 -4.84
CA ALA A 96 -3.94 -5.59 -4.96
C ALA A 96 -4.79 -4.87 -3.92
N MET A 97 -6.08 -4.74 -4.20
CA MET A 97 -7.00 -4.09 -3.29
C MET A 97 -8.37 -4.74 -3.41
N GLN A 98 -9.00 -4.94 -2.26
CA GLN A 98 -10.35 -5.50 -2.18
C GLN A 98 -11.22 -4.59 -1.35
N GLU A 99 -12.45 -4.42 -1.77
CA GLU A 99 -13.43 -3.66 -1.01
C GLU A 99 -13.84 -4.48 0.22
N ASP A 100 -13.90 -3.80 1.39
CA ASP A 100 -14.37 -4.40 2.63
C ASP A 100 -15.90 -4.38 2.62
N GLY A 101 -16.50 -5.46 2.12
CA GLY A 101 -17.94 -5.57 1.98
C GLY A 101 -18.55 -6.47 3.04
N VAL A 102 -19.70 -6.03 3.56
CA VAL A 102 -20.46 -6.80 4.56
C VAL A 102 -20.88 -8.13 3.93
N GLY A 103 -20.67 -9.22 4.66
CA GLY A 103 -21.07 -10.55 4.23
C GLY A 103 -20.08 -11.28 3.34
N THR A 104 -19.10 -10.58 2.79
CA THR A 104 -18.08 -11.20 1.93
C THR A 104 -16.67 -10.95 2.44
N LEU A 105 -16.54 -10.24 3.53
CA LEU A 105 -15.26 -9.80 4.10
C LEU A 105 -14.29 -10.96 4.29
N TYR A 106 -14.73 -12.00 4.96
CA TYR A 106 -13.86 -13.13 5.29
C TYR A 106 -13.33 -13.82 4.02
N LYS A 107 -14.20 -14.00 3.03
CA LYS A 107 -13.82 -14.62 1.77
C LYS A 107 -12.79 -13.79 1.03
N LYS A 108 -12.98 -12.49 0.96
CA LYS A 108 -12.02 -11.58 0.31
C LYS A 108 -10.68 -11.58 1.01
N TYR A 109 -10.69 -11.61 2.33
CA TYR A 109 -9.47 -11.69 3.12
C TYR A 109 -8.70 -12.98 2.81
N GLU A 110 -9.40 -14.11 2.73
CA GLU A 110 -8.78 -15.38 2.40
C GLU A 110 -8.19 -15.38 0.99
N GLU A 111 -8.85 -14.75 0.03
CA GLU A 111 -8.33 -14.61 -1.33
C GLU A 111 -7.01 -13.85 -1.34
N LEU A 112 -6.91 -12.76 -0.58
CA LEU A 112 -5.67 -12.00 -0.47
C LEU A 112 -4.57 -12.80 0.21
N LYS A 113 -4.90 -13.55 1.26
CA LYS A 113 -3.94 -14.44 1.92
C LYS A 113 -3.43 -15.52 0.96
N THR A 114 -4.30 -16.03 0.13
CA THR A 114 -3.91 -17.02 -0.88
C THR A 114 -2.89 -16.43 -1.87
N LEU A 115 -3.09 -15.17 -2.29
CA LEU A 115 -2.11 -14.51 -3.15
C LEU A 115 -0.75 -14.39 -2.48
N ILE A 116 -0.73 -14.11 -1.19
CA ILE A 116 0.52 -14.04 -0.42
C ILE A 116 1.16 -15.44 -0.34
N SER A 117 0.35 -16.46 -0.09
CA SER A 117 0.83 -17.82 0.11
C SER A 117 1.45 -18.44 -1.16
N ILE A 118 1.00 -18.01 -2.32
CA ILE A 118 1.51 -18.52 -3.59
C ILE A 118 2.95 -18.06 -3.86
N GLU A 119 3.33 -16.94 -3.28
CA GLU A 119 4.69 -16.44 -3.40
C GLU A 119 5.67 -17.33 -2.63
#